data_ef36843b72f460ee43fe061159f6faf4
#
_entry.id   ef36843b72f460ee43fe061159f6faf4
#
_cell.length_a   1.000
_cell.length_b   1.000
_cell.length_c   1.000
_cell.angle_alpha   90.00
_cell.angle_beta   90.00
_cell.angle_gamma   90.00
#
_symmetry.space_group_name_H-M   'P 1'
#
loop_
_entity.id
_entity.type
_entity.pdbx_description
1 polymer ?
#
loop_
_entity_poly.entity_id
_entity_poly.type
_entity_poly.pdbx_seq_one_letter_code
_entity_poly.pdbx_strand_id
1 'polypeptide(L)'
;IRAESDGREVALEKLDKSRWRAAATTRALTLILEVFAHDESVRGAHLDANHAFFNGTCVFPAVVGQESLPCRVEILAPEAPYGKNWRVATSMRRDTAKEYGFGAYTANDYAELIDHPVECGQLSIGEFEVEGIPHAIAIRGNTRVDMARLCRDLQTVCKQHVAFLGAPDDLDRYLFLLNAPGSGYGGLEHSWSSALICGRDNLPARGDDGVSDEYRSFLGLVSHEYFHLWNVKRMKPAAFTPFDLSREVHTGLLWVYEGITSYYDDLALLRSGMIDVDSYLELLGQTITRILRTAGRRRQTVEESSFDAWTKFYKQDANAPNAIISYYAKGALIALCLDLKLRSLSGGQV
;
A
#
# COMPACT_ATOMS: atom_id res chain seq x y z
N ILE A 1 21.99 -4.23 -15.68
CA ILE A 1 21.12 -4.16 -16.88
C ILE A 1 21.95 -4.41 -18.14
N ARG A 2 21.44 -5.22 -19.06
CA ARG A 2 21.97 -5.45 -20.41
C ARG A 2 20.82 -5.52 -21.41
N ALA A 3 21.13 -5.35 -22.69
CA ALA A 3 20.14 -5.40 -23.77
C ALA A 3 20.60 -6.32 -24.88
N GLU A 4 19.65 -7.01 -25.51
CA GLU A 4 19.86 -7.91 -26.65
C GLU A 4 18.78 -7.72 -27.72
N SER A 5 19.15 -7.93 -28.99
CA SER A 5 18.22 -7.99 -30.11
C SER A 5 18.65 -9.12 -31.04
N ASP A 6 17.74 -10.07 -31.33
CA ASP A 6 18.03 -11.29 -32.13
C ASP A 6 19.26 -12.05 -31.60
N GLY A 7 19.41 -12.16 -30.27
CA GLY A 7 20.53 -12.89 -29.62
C GLY A 7 21.89 -12.16 -29.70
N ARG A 8 21.92 -10.92 -30.14
CA ARG A 8 23.12 -10.08 -30.16
C ARG A 8 23.03 -8.98 -29.13
N GLU A 9 24.13 -8.72 -28.44
CA GLU A 9 24.21 -7.62 -27.50
C GLU A 9 23.97 -6.27 -28.18
N VAL A 10 23.15 -5.42 -27.53
CA VAL A 10 22.85 -4.05 -27.91
C VAL A 10 23.46 -3.11 -26.89
N ALA A 11 24.26 -2.16 -27.36
CA ALA A 11 24.91 -1.19 -26.48
C ALA A 11 23.88 -0.33 -25.74
N LEU A 12 24.09 -0.20 -24.42
CA LEU A 12 23.32 0.67 -23.52
C LEU A 12 24.22 1.82 -23.05
N GLU A 13 23.81 3.05 -23.30
CA GLU A 13 24.38 4.25 -22.72
C GLU A 13 23.63 4.64 -21.47
N LYS A 14 24.28 4.73 -20.32
CA LYS A 14 23.66 5.24 -19.09
C LYS A 14 23.61 6.76 -19.12
N LEU A 15 22.43 7.34 -19.16
CA LEU A 15 22.21 8.80 -19.27
C LEU A 15 22.23 9.49 -17.90
N ASP A 16 21.66 8.84 -16.88
CA ASP A 16 21.61 9.32 -15.49
C ASP A 16 21.45 8.16 -14.50
N LYS A 17 21.03 8.45 -13.26
CA LYS A 17 20.87 7.43 -12.19
C LYS A 17 19.89 6.31 -12.56
N SER A 18 18.88 6.57 -13.39
CA SER A 18 17.75 5.66 -13.67
C SER A 18 17.39 5.54 -15.14
N ARG A 19 18.08 6.22 -16.08
CA ARG A 19 17.78 6.17 -17.51
C ARG A 19 18.93 5.65 -18.33
N TRP A 20 18.57 4.83 -19.32
CA TRP A 20 19.50 4.26 -20.31
C TRP A 20 18.96 4.49 -21.71
N ARG A 21 19.84 4.64 -22.65
CA ARG A 21 19.55 4.70 -24.08
C ARG A 21 20.10 3.44 -24.74
N ALA A 22 19.23 2.67 -25.38
CA ALA A 22 19.66 1.57 -26.22
C ALA A 22 20.08 2.10 -27.61
N ALA A 23 21.10 1.50 -28.21
CA ALA A 23 21.41 1.73 -29.59
C ALA A 23 20.20 1.34 -30.47
N ALA A 24 20.00 2.05 -31.59
CA ALA A 24 18.88 1.82 -32.49
C ALA A 24 18.88 0.38 -33.03
N THR A 25 17.73 -0.26 -32.98
CA THR A 25 17.49 -1.59 -33.56
C THR A 25 16.20 -1.57 -34.38
N THR A 26 16.14 -2.39 -35.42
CA THR A 26 14.94 -2.59 -36.23
C THR A 26 14.11 -3.79 -35.78
N ARG A 27 14.57 -4.50 -34.77
CA ARG A 27 13.95 -5.71 -34.20
C ARG A 27 13.54 -5.47 -32.74
N ALA A 28 12.84 -6.44 -32.18
CA ALA A 28 12.50 -6.43 -30.77
C ALA A 28 13.75 -6.31 -29.89
N LEU A 29 13.67 -5.45 -28.85
CA LEU A 29 14.72 -5.29 -27.86
C LEU A 29 14.33 -6.07 -26.59
N THR A 30 15.25 -6.91 -26.12
CA THR A 30 15.14 -7.60 -24.83
C THR A 30 16.04 -6.88 -23.82
N LEU A 31 15.46 -6.43 -22.72
CA LEU A 31 16.22 -5.92 -21.57
C LEU A 31 16.32 -7.02 -20.51
N ILE A 32 17.50 -7.19 -19.96
CA ILE A 32 17.76 -8.14 -18.88
C ILE A 32 18.22 -7.34 -17.68
N LEU A 33 17.42 -7.41 -16.59
CA LEU A 33 17.69 -6.73 -15.33
C LEU A 33 17.92 -7.77 -14.24
N GLU A 34 18.98 -7.58 -13.47
CA GLU A 34 19.19 -8.27 -12.20
C GLU A 34 18.94 -7.28 -11.09
N VAL A 35 18.04 -7.62 -10.18
CA VAL A 35 17.63 -6.78 -9.05
C VAL A 35 18.15 -7.42 -7.76
N PHE A 36 18.91 -6.67 -6.96
CA PHE A 36 19.26 -7.07 -5.60
C PHE A 36 18.05 -6.91 -4.69
N ALA A 37 17.20 -7.92 -4.68
CA ALA A 37 15.94 -7.93 -3.95
C ALA A 37 16.17 -8.35 -2.49
N HIS A 38 16.48 -7.40 -1.61
CA HIS A 38 16.71 -7.62 -0.18
C HIS A 38 16.10 -6.52 0.69
N ASP A 39 14.92 -6.05 0.29
CA ASP A 39 14.13 -5.06 1.02
C ASP A 39 12.74 -5.65 1.30
N GLU A 40 12.46 -5.98 2.56
CA GLU A 40 11.18 -6.52 3.02
C GLU A 40 10.09 -5.45 3.22
N SER A 41 10.38 -4.17 2.94
CA SER A 41 9.38 -3.12 3.05
C SER A 41 8.29 -3.27 1.98
N VAL A 42 7.13 -2.69 2.22
CA VAL A 42 6.02 -2.64 1.24
C VAL A 42 6.37 -1.85 -0.04
N ARG A 43 7.50 -1.12 -0.06
CA ARG A 43 7.95 -0.30 -1.19
C ARG A 43 9.05 -0.95 -2.02
N GLY A 44 9.65 -2.02 -1.51
CA GLY A 44 10.86 -2.64 -2.04
C GLY A 44 10.62 -3.83 -2.93
N ALA A 45 11.69 -4.62 -3.07
CA ALA A 45 11.65 -5.95 -3.63
C ALA A 45 12.47 -6.88 -2.74
N HIS A 46 11.95 -8.06 -2.46
CA HIS A 46 12.59 -9.10 -1.67
C HIS A 46 12.51 -10.46 -2.37
N LEU A 47 13.59 -11.22 -2.29
CA LEU A 47 13.62 -12.61 -2.77
C LEU A 47 14.55 -13.42 -1.88
N ASP A 48 14.01 -14.48 -1.29
CA ASP A 48 14.77 -15.50 -0.57
C ASP A 48 14.29 -16.91 -0.92
N ALA A 49 14.73 -17.93 -0.18
CA ALA A 49 14.30 -19.31 -0.40
C ALA A 49 12.83 -19.58 -0.02
N ASN A 50 12.16 -18.64 0.66
CA ASN A 50 10.84 -18.83 1.23
C ASN A 50 9.75 -18.04 0.51
N HIS A 51 10.09 -16.87 -0.06
CA HIS A 51 9.14 -16.03 -0.77
C HIS A 51 9.82 -15.01 -1.69
N ALA A 52 9.02 -14.40 -2.56
CA ALA A 52 9.37 -13.20 -3.30
C ALA A 52 8.24 -12.18 -3.16
N PHE A 53 8.60 -10.95 -2.87
CA PHE A 53 7.70 -9.80 -2.96
C PHE A 53 8.33 -8.75 -3.85
N PHE A 54 7.55 -8.08 -4.68
CA PHE A 54 8.04 -6.89 -5.37
C PHE A 54 6.92 -5.88 -5.62
N ASN A 55 7.28 -4.63 -5.43
CA ASN A 55 6.57 -3.50 -5.98
C ASN A 55 7.02 -3.30 -7.43
N GLY A 56 6.09 -3.09 -8.35
CA GLY A 56 6.38 -3.01 -9.79
C GLY A 56 7.43 -1.98 -10.15
N THR A 57 7.49 -0.87 -9.41
CA THR A 57 8.50 0.19 -9.60
C THR A 57 9.94 -0.28 -9.38
N CYS A 58 10.15 -1.38 -8.65
CA CYS A 58 11.47 -1.92 -8.36
C CYS A 58 12.01 -2.84 -9.47
N VAL A 59 11.13 -3.37 -10.32
CA VAL A 59 11.50 -4.45 -11.27
C VAL A 59 11.15 -4.14 -12.71
N PHE A 60 10.13 -3.34 -13.00
CA PHE A 60 9.69 -3.05 -14.36
C PHE A 60 10.23 -1.71 -14.87
N PRO A 61 11.06 -1.67 -15.91
CA PRO A 61 11.48 -0.43 -16.55
C PRO A 61 10.36 0.12 -17.44
N ALA A 62 10.18 1.45 -17.43
CA ALA A 62 9.36 2.13 -18.41
C ALA A 62 10.09 2.27 -19.75
N VAL A 63 9.40 2.10 -20.86
CA VAL A 63 9.89 2.47 -22.18
C VAL A 63 9.37 3.88 -22.50
N VAL A 64 10.29 4.84 -22.52
CA VAL A 64 9.93 6.26 -22.72
C VAL A 64 9.16 6.47 -24.02
N GLY A 65 7.97 7.07 -23.91
CA GLY A 65 7.04 7.30 -25.04
C GLY A 65 6.16 6.10 -25.39
N GLN A 66 6.20 5.02 -24.62
CA GLN A 66 5.36 3.84 -24.80
C GLN A 66 4.62 3.45 -23.51
N GLU A 67 4.57 4.34 -22.52
CA GLU A 67 3.99 4.09 -21.20
C GLU A 67 2.48 3.78 -21.25
N SER A 68 1.79 4.21 -22.31
CA SER A 68 0.36 3.95 -22.55
C SER A 68 0.06 2.63 -23.25
N LEU A 69 1.09 1.84 -23.61
CA LEU A 69 0.86 0.55 -24.26
C LEU A 69 0.53 -0.54 -23.26
N PRO A 70 -0.33 -1.51 -23.66
CA PRO A 70 -0.64 -2.67 -22.81
C PRO A 70 0.62 -3.47 -22.46
N CYS A 71 0.66 -3.93 -21.21
CA CYS A 71 1.75 -4.72 -20.67
C CYS A 71 1.28 -6.16 -20.41
N ARG A 72 2.18 -7.12 -20.66
CA ARG A 72 2.00 -8.53 -20.31
C ARG A 72 3.20 -8.99 -19.49
N VAL A 73 2.92 -9.56 -18.33
CA VAL A 73 3.92 -10.09 -17.40
C VAL A 73 3.75 -11.60 -17.30
N GLU A 74 4.83 -12.35 -17.41
CA GLU A 74 4.85 -13.77 -17.12
C GLU A 74 5.69 -14.04 -15.87
N ILE A 75 5.04 -14.55 -14.83
CA ILE A 75 5.67 -14.90 -13.56
C ILE A 75 5.97 -16.39 -13.60
N LEU A 76 7.24 -16.73 -13.59
CA LEU A 76 7.71 -18.13 -13.67
C LEU A 76 7.96 -18.69 -12.26
N ALA A 77 7.65 -19.96 -12.08
CA ALA A 77 7.98 -20.65 -10.83
C ALA A 77 9.49 -20.74 -10.65
N PRO A 78 10.01 -20.61 -9.43
CA PRO A 78 11.41 -20.87 -9.16
C PRO A 78 11.79 -22.31 -9.51
N GLU A 79 13.06 -22.50 -9.91
CA GLU A 79 13.61 -23.84 -10.18
C GLU A 79 13.74 -24.66 -8.89
N ALA A 80 13.62 -26.00 -9.04
CA ALA A 80 13.85 -26.89 -7.91
C ALA A 80 15.26 -26.73 -7.31
N PRO A 81 15.42 -26.81 -5.97
CA PRO A 81 14.43 -27.27 -4.97
C PRO A 81 13.49 -26.20 -4.43
N TYR A 82 13.57 -24.96 -4.94
CA TYR A 82 12.80 -23.81 -4.44
C TYR A 82 11.36 -23.79 -4.98
N GLY A 83 10.54 -22.93 -4.43
CA GLY A 83 9.18 -22.67 -4.92
C GLY A 83 8.16 -23.79 -4.74
N LYS A 84 8.49 -24.87 -4.01
CA LYS A 84 7.54 -25.94 -3.73
C LYS A 84 6.32 -25.39 -2.98
N ASN A 85 5.13 -25.59 -3.56
CA ASN A 85 3.86 -25.09 -3.03
C ASN A 85 3.75 -23.55 -3.00
N TRP A 86 4.58 -22.83 -3.72
CA TRP A 86 4.42 -21.40 -3.85
C TRP A 86 3.18 -21.07 -4.67
N ARG A 87 2.53 -20.02 -4.27
CA ARG A 87 1.39 -19.38 -4.93
C ARG A 87 1.77 -17.96 -5.30
N VAL A 88 1.05 -17.37 -6.25
CA VAL A 88 1.21 -15.98 -6.66
C VAL A 88 -0.04 -15.22 -6.26
N ALA A 89 0.11 -14.18 -5.46
CA ALA A 89 -0.95 -13.25 -5.13
C ALA A 89 -0.65 -11.87 -5.74
N THR A 90 -1.54 -11.40 -6.57
CA THR A 90 -1.51 -10.05 -7.19
C THR A 90 -2.91 -9.66 -7.63
N SER A 91 -3.18 -8.37 -7.65
CA SER A 91 -4.43 -7.82 -8.19
C SER A 91 -4.42 -7.69 -9.72
N MET A 92 -3.30 -7.95 -10.43
CA MET A 92 -3.25 -7.95 -11.90
C MET A 92 -4.29 -8.89 -12.51
N ARG A 93 -4.82 -8.52 -13.67
CA ARG A 93 -5.71 -9.40 -14.45
C ARG A 93 -4.94 -10.60 -14.97
N ARG A 94 -5.55 -11.79 -14.79
CA ARG A 94 -4.99 -13.05 -15.29
C ARG A 94 -5.20 -13.16 -16.80
N ASP A 95 -4.13 -13.54 -17.52
CA ASP A 95 -4.19 -13.98 -18.93
C ASP A 95 -4.23 -15.52 -18.97
N THR A 96 -3.09 -16.19 -18.82
CA THR A 96 -3.02 -17.65 -18.78
C THR A 96 -2.81 -18.22 -17.39
N ALA A 97 -2.48 -17.40 -16.41
CA ALA A 97 -2.30 -17.81 -15.04
C ALA A 97 -3.60 -18.37 -14.43
N LYS A 98 -3.47 -19.46 -13.68
CA LYS A 98 -4.55 -19.92 -12.80
C LYS A 98 -4.68 -19.00 -11.61
N GLU A 99 -5.78 -19.12 -10.88
CA GLU A 99 -5.97 -18.41 -9.64
C GLU A 99 -4.86 -18.72 -8.64
N TYR A 100 -4.23 -17.65 -8.12
CA TYR A 100 -3.04 -17.72 -7.26
C TYR A 100 -1.90 -18.59 -7.87
N GLY A 101 -1.76 -18.63 -9.18
CA GLY A 101 -0.79 -19.48 -9.88
C GLY A 101 0.23 -18.68 -10.68
N PHE A 102 1.35 -19.34 -10.96
CA PHE A 102 2.33 -18.85 -11.93
C PHE A 102 1.73 -18.82 -13.34
N GLY A 103 2.26 -17.96 -14.21
CA GLY A 103 1.80 -17.78 -15.58
C GLY A 103 1.71 -16.32 -15.96
N ALA A 104 0.91 -15.99 -16.98
CA ALA A 104 0.81 -14.66 -17.52
C ALA A 104 -0.34 -13.84 -16.92
N TYR A 105 -0.06 -12.56 -16.76
CA TYR A 105 -0.93 -11.50 -16.28
C TYR A 105 -0.84 -10.29 -17.21
N THR A 106 -1.80 -9.38 -17.14
CA THR A 106 -1.86 -8.19 -18.00
C THR A 106 -2.19 -6.94 -17.22
N ALA A 107 -1.71 -5.80 -17.73
CA ALA A 107 -2.09 -4.45 -17.32
C ALA A 107 -2.35 -3.61 -18.58
N ASN A 108 -3.24 -2.60 -18.48
CA ASN A 108 -3.62 -1.79 -19.62
C ASN A 108 -2.51 -0.83 -20.07
N ASP A 109 -1.65 -0.43 -19.15
CA ASP A 109 -0.52 0.48 -19.38
C ASP A 109 0.55 0.30 -18.29
N TYR A 110 1.63 1.08 -18.38
CA TYR A 110 2.72 1.02 -17.41
C TYR A 110 2.31 1.52 -16.00
N ALA A 111 1.44 2.53 -15.92
CA ALA A 111 1.00 3.06 -14.63
C ALA A 111 0.17 2.01 -13.85
N GLU A 112 -0.72 1.29 -14.55
CA GLU A 112 -1.45 0.16 -13.97
C GLU A 112 -0.50 -0.99 -13.62
N LEU A 113 0.47 -1.31 -14.48
CA LEU A 113 1.43 -2.39 -14.23
C LEU A 113 2.16 -2.21 -12.90
N ILE A 114 2.67 -1.01 -12.63
CA ILE A 114 3.43 -0.75 -11.41
C ILE A 114 2.55 -0.55 -10.17
N ASP A 115 1.24 -0.42 -10.33
CA ASP A 115 0.26 -0.32 -9.24
C ASP A 115 -0.27 -1.69 -8.78
N HIS A 116 0.34 -2.77 -9.26
CA HIS A 116 0.04 -4.14 -8.86
C HIS A 116 1.26 -4.81 -8.22
N PRO A 117 1.41 -4.75 -6.89
CA PRO A 117 2.43 -5.52 -6.20
C PRO A 117 2.18 -7.02 -6.35
N VAL A 118 3.24 -7.80 -6.20
CA VAL A 118 3.20 -9.26 -6.31
C VAL A 118 3.84 -9.89 -5.09
N GLU A 119 3.15 -10.83 -4.46
CA GLU A 119 3.68 -11.72 -3.43
C GLU A 119 3.67 -13.15 -3.93
N CYS A 120 4.80 -13.84 -3.85
CA CYS A 120 4.95 -15.24 -4.19
C CYS A 120 5.49 -16.01 -3.00
N GLY A 121 4.87 -17.14 -2.66
CA GLY A 121 5.32 -17.94 -1.51
C GLY A 121 4.29 -18.99 -1.10
N GLN A 122 4.53 -19.58 0.06
CA GLN A 122 3.52 -20.39 0.72
C GLN A 122 2.54 -19.46 1.43
N LEU A 123 1.43 -19.15 0.76
CA LEU A 123 0.46 -18.15 1.21
C LEU A 123 -0.76 -18.83 1.86
N SER A 124 -1.18 -18.32 3.00
CA SER A 124 -2.51 -18.57 3.58
C SER A 124 -3.48 -17.54 2.99
N ILE A 125 -4.54 -18.00 2.31
CA ILE A 125 -5.49 -17.11 1.63
C ILE A 125 -6.85 -17.22 2.32
N GLY A 126 -7.42 -16.05 2.63
CA GLY A 126 -8.80 -15.88 3.08
C GLY A 126 -9.56 -15.04 2.07
N GLU A 127 -10.83 -15.39 1.84
CA GLU A 127 -11.71 -14.72 0.88
C GLU A 127 -13.00 -14.26 1.57
N PHE A 128 -13.48 -13.11 1.17
CA PHE A 128 -14.74 -12.53 1.62
C PHE A 128 -15.33 -11.62 0.54
N GLU A 129 -16.52 -11.10 0.75
CA GLU A 129 -17.20 -10.23 -0.21
C GLU A 129 -17.70 -8.96 0.49
N VAL A 130 -17.60 -7.82 -0.19
CA VAL A 130 -18.16 -6.55 0.27
C VAL A 130 -19.02 -5.97 -0.84
N GLU A 131 -20.34 -5.88 -0.59
CA GLU A 131 -21.35 -5.35 -1.54
C GLU A 131 -21.24 -5.98 -2.95
N GLY A 132 -21.03 -7.29 -3.02
CA GLY A 132 -20.91 -8.04 -4.28
C GLY A 132 -19.50 -8.02 -4.89
N ILE A 133 -18.55 -7.29 -4.30
CA ILE A 133 -17.18 -7.20 -4.79
C ILE A 133 -16.31 -8.23 -4.04
N PRO A 134 -15.64 -9.16 -4.75
CA PRO A 134 -14.72 -10.12 -4.17
C PRO A 134 -13.51 -9.42 -3.50
N HIS A 135 -13.22 -9.84 -2.27
CA HIS A 135 -12.05 -9.41 -1.51
C HIS A 135 -11.25 -10.64 -1.06
N ALA A 136 -9.95 -10.48 -0.97
CA ALA A 136 -9.08 -11.53 -0.44
C ALA A 136 -7.96 -10.93 0.42
N ILE A 137 -7.46 -11.76 1.35
CA ILE A 137 -6.19 -11.51 2.04
C ILE A 137 -5.25 -12.69 1.81
N ALA A 138 -4.06 -12.39 1.31
CA ALA A 138 -2.97 -13.36 1.13
C ALA A 138 -1.89 -13.08 2.18
N ILE A 139 -1.69 -14.01 3.09
CA ILE A 139 -0.77 -13.86 4.22
C ILE A 139 0.48 -14.71 4.00
N ARG A 140 1.64 -14.07 3.97
CA ARG A 140 2.95 -14.69 4.08
C ARG A 140 3.39 -14.70 5.54
N GLY A 141 3.92 -15.80 6.00
CA GLY A 141 4.47 -15.95 7.34
C GLY A 141 3.89 -17.13 8.10
N ASN A 142 4.59 -17.52 9.16
CA ASN A 142 4.14 -18.60 10.03
C ASN A 142 3.21 -18.04 11.11
N THR A 143 1.93 -17.96 10.82
CA THR A 143 0.90 -17.41 11.70
C THR A 143 0.00 -18.49 12.29
N ARG A 144 -0.63 -18.17 13.44
CA ARG A 144 -1.70 -18.98 14.05
C ARG A 144 -3.08 -18.36 13.80
N VAL A 145 -3.20 -17.55 12.75
CA VAL A 145 -4.38 -16.73 12.48
C VAL A 145 -5.66 -17.56 12.38
N ASP A 146 -6.71 -17.10 13.05
CA ASP A 146 -8.09 -17.50 12.75
C ASP A 146 -8.57 -16.78 11.49
N MET A 147 -8.34 -17.41 10.35
CA MET A 147 -8.65 -16.83 9.02
C MET A 147 -10.14 -16.50 8.87
N ALA A 148 -11.01 -17.35 9.44
CA ALA A 148 -12.45 -17.12 9.34
C ALA A 148 -12.88 -15.87 10.13
N ARG A 149 -12.33 -15.67 11.33
CA ARG A 149 -12.52 -14.46 12.11
C ARG A 149 -11.94 -13.25 11.39
N LEU A 150 -10.69 -13.33 10.94
CA LEU A 150 -10.02 -12.26 10.23
C LEU A 150 -10.83 -11.78 9.02
N CYS A 151 -11.30 -12.70 8.17
CA CYS A 151 -12.11 -12.34 7.01
C CYS A 151 -13.42 -11.63 7.39
N ARG A 152 -14.10 -12.06 8.45
CA ARG A 152 -15.33 -11.38 8.94
C ARG A 152 -15.04 -9.97 9.44
N ASP A 153 -13.94 -9.79 10.17
CA ASP A 153 -13.57 -8.49 10.73
C ASP A 153 -13.14 -7.52 9.61
N LEU A 154 -12.34 -7.97 8.64
CA LEU A 154 -11.98 -7.20 7.46
C LEU A 154 -13.22 -6.83 6.62
N GLN A 155 -14.15 -7.78 6.41
CA GLN A 155 -15.42 -7.51 5.73
C GLN A 155 -16.18 -6.37 6.41
N THR A 156 -16.24 -6.39 7.74
CA THR A 156 -16.94 -5.39 8.55
C THR A 156 -16.32 -4.00 8.38
N VAL A 157 -14.99 -3.89 8.43
CA VAL A 157 -14.26 -2.63 8.24
C VAL A 157 -14.44 -2.11 6.81
N CYS A 158 -14.20 -2.95 5.80
CA CYS A 158 -14.32 -2.56 4.40
C CYS A 158 -15.76 -2.13 4.05
N LYS A 159 -16.77 -2.85 4.57
CA LYS A 159 -18.18 -2.50 4.39
C LYS A 159 -18.51 -1.12 4.96
N GLN A 160 -17.93 -0.74 6.09
CA GLN A 160 -18.12 0.60 6.66
C GLN A 160 -17.59 1.70 5.73
N HIS A 161 -16.43 1.51 5.09
CA HIS A 161 -15.88 2.47 4.13
C HIS A 161 -16.72 2.55 2.85
N VAL A 162 -17.14 1.41 2.31
CA VAL A 162 -18.03 1.36 1.13
C VAL A 162 -19.38 2.00 1.43
N ALA A 163 -19.96 1.79 2.61
CA ALA A 163 -21.20 2.44 3.02
C ALA A 163 -21.07 3.96 3.14
N PHE A 164 -19.87 4.45 3.49
CA PHE A 164 -19.58 5.87 3.64
C PHE A 164 -19.29 6.59 2.32
N LEU A 165 -18.53 5.97 1.42
CA LEU A 165 -18.00 6.61 0.21
C LEU A 165 -18.60 6.08 -1.11
N GLY A 166 -19.37 5.00 -1.06
CA GLY A 166 -19.79 4.22 -2.22
C GLY A 166 -18.68 3.32 -2.76
N ALA A 167 -19.04 2.21 -3.38
CA ALA A 167 -18.07 1.37 -4.07
C ALA A 167 -17.57 2.08 -5.33
N PRO A 168 -16.25 2.07 -5.63
CA PRO A 168 -15.76 2.58 -6.90
C PRO A 168 -16.24 1.74 -8.08
N ASP A 169 -16.68 2.38 -9.16
CA ASP A 169 -17.25 1.70 -10.34
C ASP A 169 -16.25 0.79 -11.06
N ASP A 170 -14.95 1.07 -10.93
CA ASP A 170 -13.87 0.32 -11.55
C ASP A 170 -13.26 -0.77 -10.65
N LEU A 171 -13.85 -0.99 -9.46
CA LEU A 171 -13.39 -2.00 -8.51
C LEU A 171 -14.08 -3.34 -8.77
N ASP A 172 -13.41 -4.23 -9.48
CA ASP A 172 -13.90 -5.59 -9.74
C ASP A 172 -13.45 -6.62 -8.67
N ARG A 173 -12.44 -6.30 -7.87
CA ARG A 173 -11.93 -7.07 -6.74
C ARG A 173 -10.94 -6.25 -5.91
N TYR A 174 -10.65 -6.68 -4.68
CA TYR A 174 -9.61 -6.08 -3.84
C TYR A 174 -8.75 -7.13 -3.14
N LEU A 175 -7.43 -6.88 -3.04
CA LEU A 175 -6.49 -7.85 -2.47
C LEU A 175 -5.61 -7.19 -1.41
N PHE A 176 -5.62 -7.72 -0.19
CA PHE A 176 -4.62 -7.42 0.83
C PHE A 176 -3.45 -8.39 0.72
N LEU A 177 -2.25 -7.88 0.51
CA LEU A 177 -1.00 -8.65 0.55
C LEU A 177 -0.34 -8.40 1.90
N LEU A 178 -0.30 -9.38 2.78
CA LEU A 178 0.21 -9.24 4.13
C LEU A 178 1.48 -10.07 4.33
N ASN A 179 2.59 -9.39 4.60
CA ASN A 179 3.79 -9.99 5.18
C ASN A 179 3.69 -9.92 6.72
N ALA A 180 3.68 -11.08 7.39
CA ALA A 180 3.57 -11.21 8.84
C ALA A 180 4.86 -11.77 9.47
N PRO A 181 5.95 -10.98 9.56
CA PRO A 181 7.18 -11.35 10.25
C PRO A 181 7.04 -11.39 11.77
N GLY A 182 8.14 -11.52 12.51
CA GLY A 182 8.15 -11.45 13.99
C GLY A 182 7.76 -10.08 14.54
N SER A 183 8.06 -9.01 13.79
CA SER A 183 7.71 -7.63 14.11
C SER A 183 7.69 -6.80 12.82
N GLY A 184 7.00 -5.68 12.83
CA GLY A 184 6.93 -4.75 11.71
C GLY A 184 5.59 -4.02 11.70
N TYR A 185 5.54 -2.90 11.00
CA TYR A 185 4.32 -2.13 10.77
C TYR A 185 4.51 -1.25 9.54
N GLY A 186 3.57 -1.29 8.62
CA GLY A 186 3.55 -0.43 7.45
C GLY A 186 2.53 -0.89 6.43
N GLY A 187 2.13 0.05 5.60
CA GLY A 187 1.23 -0.18 4.48
C GLY A 187 1.66 0.61 3.26
N LEU A 188 1.12 0.22 2.13
CA LEU A 188 1.20 0.95 0.88
C LEU A 188 -0.05 0.65 0.06
N GLU A 189 -0.75 1.72 -0.24
CA GLU A 189 -1.99 1.71 -0.98
C GLU A 189 -1.78 1.52 -2.49
N HIS A 190 -2.66 0.75 -3.10
CA HIS A 190 -2.77 0.54 -4.55
C HIS A 190 -4.23 0.62 -4.99
N SER A 191 -4.48 0.81 -6.29
CA SER A 191 -5.85 1.01 -6.80
C SER A 191 -6.76 -0.20 -6.62
N TRP A 192 -6.21 -1.42 -6.54
CA TRP A 192 -6.95 -2.68 -6.40
C TRP A 192 -6.38 -3.60 -5.31
N SER A 193 -5.43 -3.09 -4.51
CA SER A 193 -4.79 -3.85 -3.44
C SER A 193 -4.15 -2.95 -2.42
N SER A 194 -3.72 -3.53 -1.29
CA SER A 194 -2.79 -2.93 -0.34
C SER A 194 -1.68 -3.91 -0.01
N ALA A 195 -0.44 -3.44 0.05
CA ALA A 195 0.66 -4.20 0.61
C ALA A 195 0.84 -3.83 2.10
N LEU A 196 0.86 -4.81 2.99
CA LEU A 196 0.83 -4.63 4.43
C LEU A 196 1.96 -5.39 5.11
N ILE A 197 2.47 -4.84 6.21
CA ILE A 197 3.36 -5.53 7.16
C ILE A 197 2.84 -5.33 8.57
N CYS A 198 2.67 -6.42 9.31
CA CYS A 198 2.43 -6.39 10.75
C CYS A 198 3.16 -7.54 11.45
N GLY A 199 3.38 -7.43 12.75
CA GLY A 199 3.87 -8.56 13.53
C GLY A 199 2.86 -9.72 13.48
N ARG A 200 3.37 -10.97 13.45
CA ARG A 200 2.49 -12.16 13.41
C ARG A 200 1.53 -12.24 14.58
N ASP A 201 1.92 -11.68 15.72
CA ASP A 201 1.13 -11.67 16.95
C ASP A 201 0.09 -10.53 16.97
N ASN A 202 0.07 -9.68 15.96
CA ASN A 202 -1.00 -8.70 15.73
C ASN A 202 -2.25 -9.30 15.08
N LEU A 203 -2.20 -10.57 14.68
CA LEU A 203 -3.33 -11.24 14.02
C LEU A 203 -4.14 -12.06 15.05
N PRO A 204 -5.47 -12.19 14.87
CA PRO A 204 -6.31 -12.91 15.81
C PRO A 204 -6.01 -14.40 15.75
N ALA A 205 -5.66 -15.03 16.88
CA ALA A 205 -5.49 -16.47 16.96
C ALA A 205 -6.84 -17.17 17.28
N ARG A 206 -6.89 -18.49 17.07
CA ARG A 206 -8.08 -19.27 17.43
C ARG A 206 -8.27 -19.27 18.93
N GLY A 207 -9.47 -18.90 19.37
CA GLY A 207 -9.85 -18.84 20.77
C GLY A 207 -9.56 -17.49 21.43
N ASP A 208 -9.00 -16.52 20.69
CA ASP A 208 -8.91 -15.16 21.20
C ASP A 208 -10.29 -14.51 21.25
N ASP A 209 -10.59 -13.84 22.35
CA ASP A 209 -11.80 -13.05 22.52
C ASP A 209 -11.48 -11.54 22.44
N GLY A 210 -12.40 -10.77 21.86
CA GLY A 210 -12.27 -9.31 21.75
C GLY A 210 -11.20 -8.85 20.77
N VAL A 211 -10.84 -7.58 20.86
CA VAL A 211 -9.84 -6.91 20.03
C VAL A 211 -8.73 -6.40 20.93
N SER A 212 -7.55 -7.06 20.91
CA SER A 212 -6.36 -6.59 21.61
C SER A 212 -5.82 -5.30 21.00
N ASP A 213 -4.94 -4.59 21.70
CA ASP A 213 -4.29 -3.37 21.18
C ASP A 213 -3.48 -3.64 19.91
N GLU A 214 -2.81 -4.79 19.85
CA GLU A 214 -2.04 -5.22 18.68
C GLU A 214 -2.97 -5.51 17.49
N TYR A 215 -4.08 -6.22 17.73
CA TYR A 215 -5.05 -6.51 16.68
C TYR A 215 -5.80 -5.24 16.24
N ARG A 216 -6.15 -4.36 17.19
CA ARG A 216 -6.71 -3.03 16.91
C ARG A 216 -5.79 -2.22 16.01
N SER A 217 -4.48 -2.22 16.29
CA SER A 217 -3.48 -1.55 15.45
C SER A 217 -3.44 -2.11 14.03
N PHE A 218 -3.54 -3.43 13.86
CA PHE A 218 -3.61 -4.06 12.55
C PHE A 218 -4.91 -3.69 11.80
N LEU A 219 -6.05 -3.70 12.48
CA LEU A 219 -7.33 -3.30 11.88
C LEU A 219 -7.31 -1.81 11.48
N GLY A 220 -6.67 -0.95 12.27
CA GLY A 220 -6.42 0.45 11.92
C GLY A 220 -5.59 0.59 10.66
N LEU A 221 -4.51 -0.19 10.51
CA LEU A 221 -3.70 -0.23 9.29
C LEU A 221 -4.53 -0.66 8.08
N VAL A 222 -5.29 -1.74 8.18
CA VAL A 222 -6.18 -2.18 7.10
C VAL A 222 -7.18 -1.10 6.72
N SER A 223 -7.80 -0.46 7.71
CA SER A 223 -8.75 0.63 7.53
C SER A 223 -8.12 1.82 6.80
N HIS A 224 -6.89 2.21 7.19
CA HIS A 224 -6.10 3.27 6.59
C HIS A 224 -5.82 3.00 5.10
N GLU A 225 -5.21 1.84 4.79
CA GLU A 225 -4.85 1.48 3.43
C GLU A 225 -6.08 1.26 2.53
N TYR A 226 -7.19 0.77 3.10
CA TYR A 226 -8.42 0.60 2.35
C TYR A 226 -9.11 1.95 2.07
N PHE A 227 -9.02 2.93 2.99
CA PHE A 227 -9.55 4.28 2.75
C PHE A 227 -8.83 4.98 1.60
N HIS A 228 -7.55 4.70 1.39
CA HIS A 228 -6.79 5.21 0.26
C HIS A 228 -7.33 4.76 -1.11
N LEU A 229 -8.19 3.75 -1.17
CA LEU A 229 -8.92 3.38 -2.39
C LEU A 229 -9.65 4.59 -3.01
N TRP A 230 -10.14 5.50 -2.17
CA TRP A 230 -10.74 6.78 -2.57
C TRP A 230 -9.75 7.93 -2.41
N ASN A 231 -9.26 8.12 -1.20
CA ASN A 231 -8.44 9.27 -0.82
C ASN A 231 -6.96 8.97 -1.06
N VAL A 232 -6.58 9.17 -2.22
CA VAL A 232 -5.36 9.28 -3.04
C VAL A 232 -5.42 8.44 -4.31
N LYS A 233 -6.01 7.28 -4.33
CA LYS A 233 -5.99 6.47 -5.58
C LYS A 233 -6.99 7.01 -6.62
N ARG A 234 -8.11 7.58 -6.22
CA ARG A 234 -9.11 8.19 -7.11
C ARG A 234 -9.22 9.71 -6.95
N MET A 235 -9.14 10.22 -5.73
CA MET A 235 -9.01 11.65 -5.45
C MET A 235 -7.54 12.01 -5.26
N LYS A 236 -6.87 12.47 -6.33
CA LYS A 236 -5.42 12.73 -6.34
C LYS A 236 -5.08 14.21 -6.28
N PRO A 237 -3.96 14.61 -5.66
CA PRO A 237 -3.45 15.97 -5.83
C PRO A 237 -3.09 16.22 -7.29
N ALA A 238 -3.34 17.42 -7.80
CA ALA A 238 -2.99 17.78 -9.18
C ALA A 238 -1.49 17.57 -9.48
N ALA A 239 -0.62 17.74 -8.47
CA ALA A 239 0.81 17.47 -8.58
C ALA A 239 1.16 16.00 -8.89
N PHE A 240 0.24 15.05 -8.65
CA PHE A 240 0.43 13.63 -8.92
C PHE A 240 -0.22 13.18 -10.25
N THR A 241 -0.67 14.12 -11.08
CA THR A 241 -1.39 13.78 -12.31
C THR A 241 -0.83 14.56 -13.51
N PRO A 242 -0.10 13.90 -14.42
CA PRO A 242 0.42 12.53 -14.32
C PRO A 242 1.57 12.42 -13.30
N PHE A 243 1.83 11.21 -12.81
CA PHE A 243 3.00 10.96 -11.97
C PHE A 243 4.30 11.15 -12.75
N ASP A 244 5.24 11.92 -12.20
CA ASP A 244 6.62 12.00 -12.69
C ASP A 244 7.53 11.15 -11.80
N LEU A 245 7.77 9.90 -12.20
CA LEU A 245 8.61 8.95 -11.46
C LEU A 245 10.12 9.22 -11.61
N SER A 246 10.52 10.23 -12.39
CA SER A 246 11.92 10.58 -12.56
C SER A 246 12.51 11.41 -11.42
N ARG A 247 11.67 11.94 -10.54
CA ARG A 247 12.02 12.81 -9.41
C ARG A 247 10.99 12.72 -8.28
N GLU A 248 11.37 13.22 -7.12
CA GLU A 248 10.44 13.42 -6.01
C GLU A 248 9.39 14.47 -6.38
N VAL A 249 8.12 14.17 -6.11
CA VAL A 249 7.02 15.12 -6.29
C VAL A 249 6.70 15.74 -4.94
N HIS A 250 6.85 17.07 -4.84
CA HIS A 250 6.56 17.84 -3.64
C HIS A 250 5.14 18.42 -3.71
N THR A 251 4.38 18.25 -2.64
CA THR A 251 3.04 18.85 -2.51
C THR A 251 2.78 19.25 -1.08
N GLY A 252 2.13 20.39 -0.87
CA GLY A 252 1.67 20.84 0.46
C GLY A 252 0.42 20.11 0.95
N LEU A 253 -0.08 19.08 0.23
CA LEU A 253 -1.39 18.47 0.47
C LEU A 253 -1.34 17.06 1.07
N LEU A 254 -0.16 16.48 1.40
CA LEU A 254 -0.12 15.13 1.99
C LEU A 254 -0.95 15.02 3.28
N TRP A 255 -1.06 16.08 4.07
CA TRP A 255 -1.91 16.13 5.26
C TRP A 255 -3.40 15.91 4.93
N VAL A 256 -3.86 16.28 3.73
CA VAL A 256 -5.23 15.99 3.26
C VAL A 256 -5.38 14.51 2.97
N TYR A 257 -4.40 13.92 2.28
CA TYR A 257 -4.46 12.54 1.84
C TYR A 257 -4.13 11.54 2.95
N GLU A 258 -3.20 11.89 3.82
CA GLU A 258 -2.78 11.04 4.93
C GLU A 258 -3.48 11.39 6.24
N GLY A 259 -3.64 12.69 6.51
CA GLY A 259 -4.24 13.14 7.77
C GLY A 259 -5.75 12.88 7.82
N ILE A 260 -6.49 13.12 6.73
CA ILE A 260 -7.91 12.76 6.67
C ILE A 260 -8.06 11.23 6.74
N THR A 261 -7.22 10.46 6.04
CA THR A 261 -7.21 9.01 6.13
C THR A 261 -6.96 8.56 7.57
N SER A 262 -5.95 9.14 8.26
CA SER A 262 -5.65 8.86 9.68
C SER A 262 -6.72 9.33 10.68
N TYR A 263 -7.68 10.13 10.26
CA TYR A 263 -8.86 10.45 11.03
C TYR A 263 -9.96 9.40 10.83
N TYR A 264 -10.17 9.01 9.57
CA TYR A 264 -11.26 8.08 9.23
C TYR A 264 -10.90 6.62 9.49
N ASP A 265 -9.61 6.24 9.56
CA ASP A 265 -9.21 4.85 9.80
C ASP A 265 -9.73 4.34 11.15
N ASP A 266 -9.42 5.02 12.25
CA ASP A 266 -9.88 4.68 13.60
C ASP A 266 -11.40 4.96 13.77
N LEU A 267 -11.92 6.03 13.16
CA LEU A 267 -13.35 6.34 13.22
C LEU A 267 -14.19 5.27 12.52
N ALA A 268 -13.68 4.66 11.45
CA ALA A 268 -14.36 3.55 10.78
C ALA A 268 -14.40 2.30 11.67
N LEU A 269 -13.36 2.02 12.47
CA LEU A 269 -13.38 0.94 13.44
C LEU A 269 -14.47 1.15 14.51
N LEU A 270 -14.63 2.38 14.99
CA LEU A 270 -15.73 2.72 15.91
C LEU A 270 -17.11 2.56 15.25
N ARG A 271 -17.29 3.14 14.05
CA ARG A 271 -18.56 3.12 13.34
C ARG A 271 -19.00 1.72 12.89
N SER A 272 -18.05 0.85 12.62
CA SER A 272 -18.30 -0.56 12.29
C SER A 272 -18.55 -1.43 13.52
N GLY A 273 -18.34 -0.90 14.73
CA GLY A 273 -18.48 -1.64 15.98
C GLY A 273 -17.32 -2.60 16.28
N MET A 274 -16.20 -2.47 15.56
CA MET A 274 -14.99 -3.25 15.84
C MET A 274 -14.32 -2.83 17.15
N ILE A 275 -14.44 -1.56 17.50
CA ILE A 275 -14.00 -1.01 18.78
C ILE A 275 -15.14 -0.20 19.42
N ASP A 276 -15.10 -0.02 20.73
CA ASP A 276 -16.03 0.82 21.46
C ASP A 276 -15.55 2.29 21.55
N VAL A 277 -16.38 3.15 22.14
CA VAL A 277 -16.09 4.58 22.28
C VAL A 277 -14.88 4.82 23.16
N ASP A 278 -14.69 4.05 24.22
CA ASP A 278 -13.55 4.23 25.14
C ASP A 278 -12.24 3.90 24.45
N SER A 279 -12.18 2.82 23.66
CA SER A 279 -11.05 2.46 22.82
C SER A 279 -10.72 3.52 21.77
N TYR A 280 -11.73 4.08 21.10
CA TYR A 280 -11.53 5.18 20.15
C TYR A 280 -11.00 6.45 20.84
N LEU A 281 -11.54 6.83 21.99
CA LEU A 281 -11.09 8.00 22.75
C LEU A 281 -9.66 7.82 23.26
N GLU A 282 -9.25 6.60 23.59
CA GLU A 282 -7.86 6.29 23.92
C GLU A 282 -6.93 6.58 22.74
N LEU A 283 -7.22 6.06 21.52
CA LEU A 283 -6.44 6.32 20.30
C LEU A 283 -6.36 7.82 19.97
N LEU A 284 -7.48 8.52 20.05
CA LEU A 284 -7.54 9.95 19.88
C LEU A 284 -6.70 10.70 20.93
N GLY A 285 -6.78 10.29 22.20
CA GLY A 285 -5.98 10.84 23.31
C GLY A 285 -4.48 10.64 23.09
N GLN A 286 -4.07 9.50 22.57
CA GLN A 286 -2.68 9.21 22.19
C GLN A 286 -2.21 10.16 21.07
N THR A 287 -3.03 10.35 20.03
CA THR A 287 -2.73 11.26 18.92
C THR A 287 -2.63 12.73 19.38
N ILE A 288 -3.56 13.19 20.20
CA ILE A 288 -3.52 14.52 20.82
C ILE A 288 -2.25 14.71 21.66
N THR A 289 -1.94 13.72 22.50
CA THR A 289 -0.76 13.75 23.37
C THR A 289 0.54 13.80 22.55
N ARG A 290 0.64 12.98 21.51
CA ARG A 290 1.78 12.97 20.58
C ARG A 290 2.02 14.36 19.97
N ILE A 291 0.97 15.00 19.47
CA ILE A 291 1.07 16.34 18.87
C ILE A 291 1.43 17.40 19.92
N LEU A 292 0.79 17.38 21.09
CA LEU A 292 1.03 18.39 22.13
C LEU A 292 2.46 18.33 22.69
N ARG A 293 3.05 17.12 22.79
CA ARG A 293 4.42 16.92 23.27
C ARG A 293 5.49 17.27 22.23
N THR A 294 5.17 17.27 20.95
CA THR A 294 6.14 17.56 19.87
C THR A 294 6.36 19.06 19.74
N ALA A 295 7.59 19.56 19.98
CA ALA A 295 7.93 20.98 19.86
C ALA A 295 7.80 21.49 18.41
N GLY A 296 8.02 20.64 17.42
CA GLY A 296 7.89 20.93 15.99
C GLY A 296 6.51 21.47 15.60
N ARG A 297 5.43 21.19 16.37
CA ARG A 297 4.09 21.76 16.12
C ARG A 297 4.02 23.30 16.10
N ARG A 298 5.01 23.96 16.72
CA ARG A 298 5.14 25.44 16.76
C ARG A 298 6.14 25.96 15.73
N ARG A 299 6.81 25.07 15.00
CA ARG A 299 7.89 25.39 14.06
C ARG A 299 7.51 25.13 12.62
N GLN A 300 6.66 24.15 12.39
CA GLN A 300 6.30 23.70 11.06
C GLN A 300 4.77 23.59 10.92
N THR A 301 4.24 24.10 9.83
CA THR A 301 2.83 23.92 9.44
C THR A 301 2.62 22.50 8.87
N VAL A 302 1.37 22.06 8.70
CA VAL A 302 1.07 20.79 8.03
C VAL A 302 1.38 20.83 6.54
N GLU A 303 1.26 22.02 5.92
CA GLU A 303 1.61 22.25 4.52
C GLU A 303 3.13 22.10 4.32
N GLU A 304 3.94 22.77 5.14
CA GLU A 304 5.41 22.62 5.11
C GLU A 304 5.84 21.20 5.41
N SER A 305 5.20 20.53 6.38
CA SER A 305 5.48 19.12 6.71
C SER A 305 5.18 18.20 5.52
N SER A 306 4.09 18.45 4.82
CA SER A 306 3.71 17.73 3.61
C SER A 306 4.70 17.96 2.48
N PHE A 307 5.06 19.21 2.22
CA PHE A 307 5.99 19.59 1.16
C PHE A 307 7.39 19.01 1.38
N ASP A 308 7.87 19.05 2.62
CA ASP A 308 9.20 18.57 3.01
C ASP A 308 9.22 17.07 3.37
N ALA A 309 8.18 16.30 3.06
CA ALA A 309 8.07 14.89 3.45
C ALA A 309 9.31 14.08 3.04
N TRP A 310 9.75 14.20 1.79
CA TRP A 310 10.90 13.48 1.25
C TRP A 310 12.22 13.79 1.96
N THR A 311 12.40 15.03 2.39
CA THR A 311 13.68 15.54 2.89
C THR A 311 13.76 15.58 4.42
N LYS A 312 12.61 15.65 5.11
CA LYS A 312 12.54 15.77 6.58
C LYS A 312 11.79 14.63 7.24
N PHE A 313 10.54 14.34 6.82
CA PHE A 313 9.71 13.37 7.52
C PHE A 313 10.22 11.92 7.34
N TYR A 314 10.62 11.56 6.13
CA TYR A 314 11.19 10.24 5.83
C TYR A 314 12.70 10.14 6.02
N LYS A 315 13.38 11.24 6.36
CA LYS A 315 14.83 11.30 6.65
C LYS A 315 15.09 12.02 7.96
N GLN A 316 14.45 11.54 9.04
CA GLN A 316 14.55 12.15 10.36
C GLN A 316 15.96 12.06 10.92
N ASP A 317 16.43 13.17 11.51
CA ASP A 317 17.65 13.27 12.30
C ASP A 317 17.34 13.39 13.80
N ALA A 318 18.37 13.52 14.62
CA ALA A 318 18.24 13.65 16.07
C ALA A 318 17.44 14.91 16.50
N ASN A 319 17.36 15.94 15.66
CA ASN A 319 16.63 17.18 15.93
C ASN A 319 15.16 17.14 15.47
N ALA A 320 14.76 16.10 14.72
CA ALA A 320 13.39 15.98 14.19
C ALA A 320 12.27 16.24 15.22
N PRO A 321 12.33 15.74 16.48
CA PRO A 321 11.30 16.01 17.49
C PRO A 321 11.12 17.50 17.83
N ASN A 322 12.15 18.31 17.65
CA ASN A 322 12.13 19.74 17.91
C ASN A 322 11.73 20.59 16.71
N ALA A 323 11.88 20.06 15.49
CA ALA A 323 11.82 20.82 14.24
C ALA A 323 10.59 20.49 13.38
N ILE A 324 10.18 19.24 13.32
CA ILE A 324 9.12 18.79 12.40
C ILE A 324 7.85 18.36 13.15
N ILE A 325 6.75 18.31 12.41
CA ILE A 325 5.47 17.77 12.87
C ILE A 325 4.97 16.69 11.90
N SER A 326 4.29 15.68 12.41
CA SER A 326 3.64 14.68 11.57
C SER A 326 2.42 15.27 10.87
N TYR A 327 2.44 15.31 9.54
CA TYR A 327 1.28 15.67 8.74
C TYR A 327 0.16 14.64 8.82
N TYR A 328 0.45 13.38 9.14
CA TYR A 328 -0.55 12.36 9.50
C TYR A 328 -1.31 12.77 10.76
N ALA A 329 -0.64 12.80 11.89
CA ALA A 329 -1.28 13.00 13.18
C ALA A 329 -1.86 14.41 13.36
N LYS A 330 -1.15 15.47 12.93
CA LYS A 330 -1.68 16.83 13.00
C LYS A 330 -2.79 17.05 11.98
N GLY A 331 -2.69 16.42 10.80
CA GLY A 331 -3.75 16.41 9.79
C GLY A 331 -5.01 15.71 10.26
N ALA A 332 -4.89 14.57 10.97
CA ALA A 332 -6.03 13.90 11.60
C ALA A 332 -6.78 14.78 12.60
N LEU A 333 -6.05 15.53 13.44
CA LEU A 333 -6.69 16.47 14.37
C LEU A 333 -7.35 17.67 13.66
N ILE A 334 -6.81 18.12 12.53
CA ILE A 334 -7.47 19.14 11.70
C ILE A 334 -8.74 18.57 11.10
N ALA A 335 -8.71 17.35 10.57
CA ALA A 335 -9.89 16.66 10.04
C ALA A 335 -10.97 16.48 11.09
N LEU A 336 -10.61 16.05 12.31
CA LEU A 336 -11.53 15.99 13.45
C LEU A 336 -12.17 17.36 13.75
N CYS A 337 -11.39 18.44 13.80
CA CYS A 337 -11.90 19.78 14.05
C CYS A 337 -12.86 20.25 12.94
N LEU A 338 -12.56 19.91 11.69
CA LEU A 338 -13.42 20.24 10.55
C LEU A 338 -14.75 19.45 10.61
N ASP A 339 -14.69 18.14 10.87
CA ASP A 339 -15.88 17.29 11.00
C ASP A 339 -16.79 17.77 12.15
N LEU A 340 -16.23 18.01 13.33
CA LEU A 340 -16.98 18.55 14.48
C LEU A 340 -17.61 19.92 14.17
N LYS A 341 -16.89 20.79 13.44
CA LYS A 341 -17.41 22.10 13.04
C LYS A 341 -18.56 21.97 12.05
N LEU A 342 -18.44 21.11 11.04
CA LEU A 342 -19.49 20.84 10.06
C LEU A 342 -20.74 20.26 10.74
N ARG A 343 -20.58 19.28 11.64
CA ARG A 343 -21.69 18.72 12.43
C ARG A 343 -22.37 19.78 13.29
N SER A 344 -21.59 20.63 13.94
CA SER A 344 -22.15 21.73 14.74
C SER A 344 -22.97 22.73 13.90
N LEU A 345 -22.51 23.03 12.66
CA LEU A 345 -23.20 23.96 11.76
C LEU A 345 -24.43 23.34 11.09
N SER A 346 -24.40 22.03 10.83
CA SER A 346 -25.51 21.30 10.18
C SER A 346 -26.54 20.73 11.17
N GLY A 347 -26.36 20.95 12.47
CA GLY A 347 -27.20 20.31 13.50
C GLY A 347 -27.07 18.78 13.52
N GLY A 348 -25.91 18.26 13.15
CA GLY A 348 -25.61 16.82 13.12
C GLY A 348 -26.10 16.11 11.85
N GLN A 349 -26.45 16.84 10.80
CA GLN A 349 -26.95 16.26 9.53
C GLN A 349 -25.81 15.90 8.54
N VAL A 350 -24.58 16.19 8.87
CA VAL A 350 -23.39 15.88 8.06
C VAL A 350 -22.54 14.87 8.78
#